data_29fbc7820f0e014c896267b3c5a490ef
#
_entry.id   29fbc7820f0e014c896267b3c5a490ef
#
_cell.length_a   1.000
_cell.length_b   1.000
_cell.length_c   1.000
_cell.angle_alpha   90.00
_cell.angle_beta   90.00
_cell.angle_gamma   90.00
#
_symmetry.space_group_name_H-M   'P 1'
#
loop_
_entity.id
_entity.type
_entity.pdbx_description
1 polymer ?
#
loop_
_entity_poly.entity_id
_entity_poly.type
_entity_poly.pdbx_seq_one_letter_code
_entity_poly.pdbx_strand_id
1 'polypeptide(L)'
;LLCAYVLYKKMPLGGTFKVIFFLPSIISVVVLTLAYSFMFDVSLGAIPVFLEKIGLGHLVPFNGYFGDKRYAWWMVLIYGLWSGIGYNIVLVSGAMARIPEEIVEAGKLDGLSTFKELFYVTIPLIGSTLGTLLLLGTTVIFTYFLQPQLLLGGSADTVGGYTIALYMVTNIRSAGQAQMAMGATVGVLCAIVGTPIVFVSRKLIDKFLPAYEY
;
A
#
# COMPACT_ATOMS: atom_id res chain seq x y z
N LEU A 1 10.27 -3.59 1.30
CA LEU A 1 11.69 -3.87 1.12
C LEU A 1 12.18 -4.97 2.06
N LEU A 2 12.09 -4.81 3.40
CA LEU A 2 12.58 -5.79 4.38
C LEU A 2 12.01 -7.18 4.16
N CYS A 3 10.69 -7.32 3.98
CA CYS A 3 10.07 -8.62 3.69
C CYS A 3 10.61 -9.25 2.40
N ALA A 4 10.80 -8.45 1.35
CA ALA A 4 11.36 -8.92 0.08
C ALA A 4 12.80 -9.41 0.25
N TYR A 5 13.60 -8.69 1.04
CA TYR A 5 15.00 -9.06 1.31
C TYR A 5 15.12 -10.36 2.13
N VAL A 6 14.30 -10.49 3.17
CA VAL A 6 14.27 -11.74 3.99
C VAL A 6 13.89 -12.94 3.10
N LEU A 7 12.90 -12.77 2.24
CA LEU A 7 12.48 -13.83 1.29
C LEU A 7 13.49 -14.08 0.17
N TYR A 8 14.32 -13.09 -0.19
CA TYR A 8 15.42 -13.23 -1.15
C TYR A 8 16.57 -14.07 -0.58
N LYS A 9 16.89 -13.90 0.70
CA LYS A 9 17.98 -14.61 1.41
C LYS A 9 17.74 -16.14 1.59
N LYS A 10 16.93 -16.77 0.73
CA LYS A 10 16.67 -18.23 0.73
C LYS A 10 16.13 -18.77 2.06
N MET A 11 15.21 -18.01 2.67
CA MET A 11 14.47 -18.48 3.82
C MET A 11 13.73 -19.80 3.48
N PRO A 12 13.71 -20.80 4.39
CA PRO A 12 12.93 -22.00 4.17
C PRO A 12 11.47 -21.62 3.89
N LEU A 13 10.83 -22.24 2.90
CA LEU A 13 9.48 -21.93 2.42
C LEU A 13 9.31 -20.52 1.81
N GLY A 14 10.39 -19.79 1.48
CA GLY A 14 10.31 -18.45 0.91
C GLY A 14 9.44 -18.34 -0.35
N GLY A 15 9.40 -19.38 -1.18
CA GLY A 15 8.51 -19.46 -2.34
C GLY A 15 7.04 -19.47 -1.93
N THR A 16 6.67 -20.28 -0.94
CA THR A 16 5.31 -20.36 -0.41
C THR A 16 4.87 -19.04 0.19
N PHE A 17 5.73 -18.38 0.97
CA PHE A 17 5.43 -17.05 1.51
C PHE A 17 5.20 -16.00 0.42
N LYS A 18 6.02 -16.01 -0.66
CA LYS A 18 5.79 -15.12 -1.81
C LYS A 18 4.41 -15.32 -2.43
N VAL A 19 3.98 -16.57 -2.61
CA VAL A 19 2.65 -16.87 -3.15
C VAL A 19 1.55 -16.37 -2.21
N ILE A 20 1.65 -16.66 -0.91
CA ILE A 20 0.65 -16.23 0.08
C ILE A 20 0.51 -14.69 0.12
N PHE A 21 1.64 -13.97 0.12
CA PHE A 21 1.60 -12.50 0.11
C PHE A 21 1.11 -11.94 -1.23
N PHE A 22 1.37 -12.63 -2.33
CA PHE A 22 0.95 -12.19 -3.65
C PHE A 22 -0.53 -12.47 -3.95
N LEU A 23 -1.13 -13.45 -3.26
CA LEU A 23 -2.51 -13.87 -3.48
C LEU A 23 -3.53 -12.72 -3.40
N PRO A 24 -3.47 -11.79 -2.42
CA PRO A 24 -4.36 -10.64 -2.38
C PRO A 24 -4.30 -9.74 -3.62
N SER A 25 -3.13 -9.62 -4.26
CA SER A 25 -2.96 -8.77 -5.44
C SER A 25 -3.47 -9.39 -6.75
N ILE A 26 -3.78 -10.69 -6.76
CA ILE A 26 -4.39 -11.38 -7.93
C ILE A 26 -5.92 -11.25 -7.89
N ILE A 27 -6.50 -11.17 -6.69
CA ILE A 27 -7.95 -11.12 -6.51
C ILE A 27 -8.46 -9.74 -6.94
N SER A 28 -9.65 -9.71 -7.57
CA SER A 28 -10.31 -8.43 -7.89
C SER A 28 -10.37 -7.53 -6.65
N VAL A 29 -9.96 -6.28 -6.79
CA VAL A 29 -9.97 -5.29 -5.71
C VAL A 29 -11.35 -5.15 -5.05
N VAL A 30 -12.43 -5.23 -5.83
CA VAL A 30 -13.81 -5.16 -5.31
C VAL A 30 -14.10 -6.35 -4.41
N VAL A 31 -13.82 -7.56 -4.88
CA VAL A 31 -14.09 -8.79 -4.13
C VAL A 31 -13.25 -8.84 -2.85
N LEU A 32 -11.97 -8.50 -2.96
CA LEU A 32 -11.05 -8.48 -1.81
C LEU A 32 -11.48 -7.45 -0.76
N THR A 33 -11.90 -6.26 -1.22
CA THR A 33 -12.34 -5.17 -0.31
C THR A 33 -13.63 -5.56 0.41
N LEU A 34 -14.59 -6.16 -0.29
CA LEU A 34 -15.83 -6.64 0.31
C LEU A 34 -15.55 -7.79 1.27
N ALA A 35 -14.70 -8.75 0.91
CA ALA A 35 -14.32 -9.83 1.82
C ALA A 35 -13.68 -9.30 3.10
N TYR A 36 -12.76 -8.31 2.97
CA TYR A 36 -12.18 -7.64 4.12
C TYR A 36 -13.23 -6.93 4.98
N SER A 37 -14.17 -6.21 4.36
CA SER A 37 -15.27 -5.56 5.07
C SER A 37 -16.11 -6.57 5.87
N PHE A 38 -16.47 -7.70 5.28
CA PHE A 38 -17.22 -8.76 5.94
C PHE A 38 -16.44 -9.43 7.08
N MET A 39 -15.11 -9.57 6.96
CA MET A 39 -14.28 -10.13 8.05
C MET A 39 -14.36 -9.29 9.32
N PHE A 40 -14.57 -7.99 9.21
CA PHE A 40 -14.66 -7.04 10.32
C PHE A 40 -16.08 -6.59 10.63
N ASP A 41 -17.11 -7.21 10.03
CA ASP A 41 -18.52 -6.94 10.37
C ASP A 41 -18.80 -7.27 11.83
N VAL A 42 -19.45 -6.36 12.55
CA VAL A 42 -19.67 -6.49 14.00
C VAL A 42 -20.54 -7.71 14.36
N SER A 43 -21.52 -8.03 13.49
CA SER A 43 -22.51 -9.05 13.78
C SER A 43 -22.07 -10.46 13.41
N LEU A 44 -21.42 -10.60 12.25
CA LEU A 44 -21.12 -11.90 11.63
C LEU A 44 -19.65 -12.06 11.24
N GLY A 45 -18.83 -11.01 11.43
CA GLY A 45 -17.44 -11.02 11.02
C GLY A 45 -16.59 -11.98 11.84
N ALA A 46 -15.69 -12.68 11.14
CA ALA A 46 -14.81 -13.66 11.78
C ALA A 46 -13.91 -13.03 12.86
N ILE A 47 -13.46 -11.80 12.67
CA ILE A 47 -12.56 -11.10 13.60
C ILE A 47 -13.28 -10.70 14.89
N PRO A 48 -14.43 -9.99 14.89
CA PRO A 48 -15.20 -9.71 16.10
C PRO A 48 -15.60 -10.96 16.87
N VAL A 49 -16.13 -11.96 16.19
CA VAL A 49 -16.53 -13.24 16.83
C VAL A 49 -15.33 -13.95 17.49
N PHE A 50 -14.16 -13.93 16.84
CA PHE A 50 -12.94 -14.48 17.43
C PHE A 50 -12.49 -13.69 18.67
N LEU A 51 -12.50 -12.34 18.60
CA LEU A 51 -12.14 -11.49 19.74
C LEU A 51 -13.07 -11.69 20.95
N GLU A 52 -14.37 -11.85 20.70
CA GLU A 52 -15.32 -12.15 21.78
C GLU A 52 -15.02 -13.50 22.44
N LYS A 53 -14.73 -14.54 21.66
CA LYS A 53 -14.41 -15.89 22.19
C LYS A 53 -13.16 -15.93 23.06
N ILE A 54 -12.17 -15.08 22.79
CA ILE A 54 -10.94 -14.99 23.59
C ILE A 54 -11.03 -13.95 24.71
N GLY A 55 -12.22 -13.38 24.96
CA GLY A 55 -12.47 -12.41 26.04
C GLY A 55 -12.02 -10.97 25.70
N LEU A 56 -11.69 -10.67 24.45
CA LEU A 56 -11.28 -9.36 23.95
C LEU A 56 -12.42 -8.60 23.23
N GLY A 57 -13.68 -8.95 23.50
CA GLY A 57 -14.85 -8.30 22.90
C GLY A 57 -14.92 -6.79 23.13
N HIS A 58 -14.28 -6.27 24.19
CA HIS A 58 -14.19 -4.83 24.45
C HIS A 58 -13.39 -4.05 23.38
N LEU A 59 -12.62 -4.72 22.52
CA LEU A 59 -11.91 -4.12 21.39
C LEU A 59 -12.80 -3.94 20.15
N VAL A 60 -14.01 -4.51 20.15
CA VAL A 60 -14.98 -4.37 19.06
C VAL A 60 -15.76 -3.07 19.25
N PRO A 61 -15.63 -2.08 18.35
CA PRO A 61 -16.36 -0.82 18.49
C PRO A 61 -17.86 -1.00 18.30
N PHE A 62 -18.67 -0.31 19.08
CA PHE A 62 -20.14 -0.39 19.02
C PHE A 62 -20.69 -0.06 17.61
N ASN A 63 -20.12 0.95 16.94
CA ASN A 63 -20.50 1.36 15.58
C ASN A 63 -19.76 0.58 14.47
N GLY A 64 -19.04 -0.47 14.83
CA GLY A 64 -18.16 -1.19 13.91
C GLY A 64 -16.87 -0.45 13.60
N TYR A 65 -15.90 -1.19 13.06
CA TYR A 65 -14.57 -0.65 12.74
C TYR A 65 -14.59 0.42 11.65
N PHE A 66 -15.52 0.35 10.70
CA PHE A 66 -15.65 1.30 9.60
C PHE A 66 -16.59 2.48 9.92
N GLY A 67 -17.44 2.36 10.94
CA GLY A 67 -18.34 3.42 11.39
C GLY A 67 -17.79 4.25 12.54
N ASP A 68 -16.68 3.87 13.14
CA ASP A 68 -16.04 4.62 14.23
C ASP A 68 -14.88 5.45 13.71
N LYS A 69 -14.93 6.77 13.96
CA LYS A 69 -13.90 7.74 13.52
C LYS A 69 -12.47 7.39 13.98
N ARG A 70 -12.34 6.66 15.11
CA ARG A 70 -11.04 6.28 15.66
C ARG A 70 -10.39 5.16 14.86
N TYR A 71 -11.17 4.24 14.31
CA TYR A 71 -10.69 3.01 13.66
C TYR A 71 -10.78 3.06 12.14
N ALA A 72 -11.78 3.74 11.57
CA ALA A 72 -12.09 3.72 10.15
C ALA A 72 -10.87 4.00 9.25
N TRP A 73 -10.11 5.05 9.57
CA TRP A 73 -8.92 5.40 8.79
C TRP A 73 -7.81 4.36 8.89
N TRP A 74 -7.58 3.81 10.08
CA TRP A 74 -6.61 2.74 10.28
C TRP A 74 -6.98 1.47 9.51
N MET A 75 -8.26 1.13 9.45
CA MET A 75 -8.75 -0.02 8.69
C MET A 75 -8.48 0.14 7.19
N VAL A 76 -8.68 1.34 6.64
CA VAL A 76 -8.36 1.65 5.25
C VAL A 76 -6.85 1.56 4.99
N LEU A 77 -6.02 2.08 5.91
CA LEU A 77 -4.56 2.00 5.79
C LEU A 77 -4.05 0.56 5.87
N ILE A 78 -4.52 -0.21 6.85
CA ILE A 78 -4.14 -1.62 7.02
C ILE A 78 -4.53 -2.43 5.79
N TYR A 79 -5.75 -2.21 5.26
CA TYR A 79 -6.18 -2.83 4.02
C TYR A 79 -5.24 -2.49 2.84
N GLY A 80 -4.92 -1.21 2.67
CA GLY A 80 -4.04 -0.75 1.59
C GLY A 80 -2.64 -1.34 1.67
N LEU A 81 -2.07 -1.41 2.87
CA LEU A 81 -0.78 -2.05 3.11
C LEU A 81 -0.83 -3.54 2.84
N TRP A 82 -1.82 -4.24 3.38
CA TRP A 82 -1.96 -5.69 3.23
C TRP A 82 -2.17 -6.10 1.76
N SER A 83 -3.07 -5.42 1.04
CA SER A 83 -3.37 -5.75 -0.36
C SER A 83 -2.23 -5.39 -1.32
N GLY A 84 -1.44 -4.34 -1.01
CA GLY A 84 -0.36 -3.86 -1.85
C GLY A 84 1.00 -4.50 -1.59
N ILE A 85 1.21 -5.13 -0.43
CA ILE A 85 2.53 -5.63 -0.02
C ILE A 85 3.06 -6.73 -0.94
N GLY A 86 2.18 -7.63 -1.39
CA GLY A 86 2.57 -8.79 -2.19
C GLY A 86 3.14 -8.41 -3.55
N TYR A 87 2.48 -7.52 -4.26
CA TYR A 87 2.96 -7.00 -5.54
C TYR A 87 4.36 -6.38 -5.42
N ASN A 88 4.55 -5.55 -4.40
CA ASN A 88 5.85 -4.92 -4.13
C ASN A 88 6.93 -5.94 -3.74
N ILE A 89 6.58 -6.98 -2.97
CA ILE A 89 7.53 -8.07 -2.63
C ILE A 89 8.03 -8.76 -3.89
N VAL A 90 7.14 -9.10 -4.82
CA VAL A 90 7.51 -9.79 -6.07
C VAL A 90 8.42 -8.92 -6.93
N LEU A 91 8.07 -7.64 -7.14
CA LEU A 91 8.88 -6.72 -7.95
C LEU A 91 10.27 -6.48 -7.34
N VAL A 92 10.33 -6.21 -6.05
CA VAL A 92 11.60 -5.96 -5.36
C VAL A 92 12.45 -7.24 -5.30
N SER A 93 11.85 -8.41 -5.05
CA SER A 93 12.57 -9.69 -5.08
C SER A 93 13.10 -10.00 -6.48
N GLY A 94 12.34 -9.68 -7.54
CA GLY A 94 12.78 -9.84 -8.92
C GLY A 94 13.95 -8.92 -9.28
N ALA A 95 13.96 -7.69 -8.77
CA ALA A 95 15.09 -6.77 -8.92
C ALA A 95 16.33 -7.30 -8.19
N MET A 96 16.18 -7.78 -6.96
CA MET A 96 17.28 -8.38 -6.20
C MET A 96 17.87 -9.62 -6.87
N ALA A 97 17.03 -10.43 -7.53
CA ALA A 97 17.47 -11.63 -8.23
C ALA A 97 18.35 -11.36 -9.47
N ARG A 98 18.41 -10.11 -9.93
CA ARG A 98 19.28 -9.70 -11.05
C ARG A 98 20.68 -9.29 -10.58
N ILE A 99 20.90 -9.12 -9.27
CA ILE A 99 22.21 -8.77 -8.74
C ILE A 99 23.13 -9.97 -8.94
N PRO A 100 24.31 -9.79 -9.62
CA PRO A 100 25.29 -10.86 -9.77
C PRO A 100 25.74 -11.42 -8.42
N GLU A 101 25.80 -12.74 -8.31
CA GLU A 101 26.22 -13.41 -7.06
C GLU A 101 27.64 -13.00 -6.65
N GLU A 102 28.50 -12.73 -7.62
CA GLU A 102 29.88 -12.27 -7.42
C GLU A 102 29.99 -11.00 -6.57
N ILE A 103 29.06 -10.04 -6.78
CA ILE A 103 29.03 -8.80 -5.98
C ILE A 103 28.63 -9.10 -4.54
N VAL A 104 27.68 -10.01 -4.35
CA VAL A 104 27.22 -10.41 -3.01
C VAL A 104 28.32 -11.19 -2.27
N GLU A 105 29.05 -12.05 -2.98
CA GLU A 105 30.15 -12.82 -2.44
C GLU A 105 31.36 -11.93 -2.08
N ALA A 106 31.72 -10.99 -2.94
CA ALA A 106 32.75 -9.99 -2.64
C ALA A 106 32.43 -9.20 -1.36
N GLY A 107 31.18 -8.76 -1.22
CA GLY A 107 30.74 -8.08 0.00
C GLY A 107 30.86 -8.96 1.27
N LYS A 108 30.62 -10.26 1.17
CA LYS A 108 30.82 -11.19 2.29
C LYS A 108 32.29 -11.37 2.64
N LEU A 109 33.17 -11.42 1.62
CA LEU A 109 34.62 -11.48 1.84
C LEU A 109 35.15 -10.22 2.53
N ASP A 110 34.55 -9.06 2.24
CA ASP A 110 34.85 -7.79 2.91
C ASP A 110 34.22 -7.69 4.32
N GLY A 111 33.59 -8.77 4.82
CA GLY A 111 33.03 -8.84 6.17
C GLY A 111 31.71 -8.08 6.35
N LEU A 112 30.95 -7.84 5.27
CA LEU A 112 29.64 -7.21 5.38
C LEU A 112 28.65 -8.13 6.10
N SER A 113 28.04 -7.62 7.17
CA SER A 113 26.90 -8.28 7.80
C SER A 113 25.66 -8.16 6.90
N THR A 114 24.65 -9.04 7.10
CA THR A 114 23.40 -9.06 6.32
C THR A 114 22.71 -7.70 6.25
N PHE A 115 22.67 -6.94 7.33
CA PHE A 115 22.13 -5.59 7.33
C PHE A 115 22.97 -4.59 6.53
N LYS A 116 24.30 -4.67 6.68
CA LYS A 116 25.21 -3.81 5.90
C LYS A 116 25.11 -4.13 4.41
N GLU A 117 25.04 -5.40 4.03
CA GLU A 117 24.81 -5.84 2.65
C GLU A 117 23.51 -5.24 2.08
N LEU A 118 22.41 -5.25 2.85
CA LEU A 118 21.15 -4.64 2.41
C LEU A 118 21.33 -3.16 2.07
N PHE A 119 21.95 -2.37 2.94
CA PHE A 119 22.05 -0.92 2.77
C PHE A 119 23.15 -0.47 1.81
N TYR A 120 24.28 -1.15 1.79
CA TYR A 120 25.45 -0.71 1.00
C TYR A 120 25.55 -1.40 -0.38
N VAL A 121 24.91 -2.55 -0.55
CA VAL A 121 24.97 -3.31 -1.80
C VAL A 121 23.58 -3.40 -2.44
N THR A 122 22.63 -4.01 -1.75
CA THR A 122 21.33 -4.36 -2.32
C THR A 122 20.52 -3.12 -2.69
N ILE A 123 20.31 -2.19 -1.75
CA ILE A 123 19.50 -0.98 -1.99
C ILE A 123 20.06 -0.12 -3.13
N PRO A 124 21.36 0.20 -3.18
CA PRO A 124 21.92 0.95 -4.31
C PRO A 124 21.72 0.25 -5.65
N LEU A 125 21.98 -1.05 -5.74
CA LEU A 125 21.89 -1.80 -6.99
C LEU A 125 20.45 -1.95 -7.52
N ILE A 126 19.44 -2.02 -6.64
CA ILE A 126 18.03 -2.03 -7.07
C ILE A 126 17.40 -0.63 -7.03
N GLY A 127 18.19 0.41 -6.91
CA GLY A 127 17.75 1.79 -6.73
C GLY A 127 16.77 2.26 -7.79
N SER A 128 17.00 1.92 -9.07
CA SER A 128 16.09 2.25 -10.18
C SER A 128 14.69 1.65 -9.99
N THR A 129 14.61 0.38 -9.55
CA THR A 129 13.33 -0.30 -9.27
C THR A 129 12.63 0.33 -8.08
N LEU A 130 13.37 0.59 -6.99
CA LEU A 130 12.82 1.27 -5.81
C LEU A 130 12.33 2.68 -6.16
N GLY A 131 13.10 3.42 -6.95
CA GLY A 131 12.72 4.74 -7.43
C GLY A 131 11.42 4.72 -8.23
N THR A 132 11.28 3.76 -9.15
CA THR A 132 10.05 3.58 -9.93
C THR A 132 8.84 3.26 -9.02
N LEU A 133 9.01 2.35 -8.05
CA LEU A 133 7.93 2.02 -7.11
C LEU A 133 7.53 3.20 -6.22
N LEU A 134 8.49 3.98 -5.75
CA LEU A 134 8.23 5.21 -4.99
C LEU A 134 7.48 6.24 -5.83
N LEU A 135 7.89 6.42 -7.09
CA LEU A 135 7.22 7.34 -8.01
C LEU A 135 5.77 6.91 -8.28
N LEU A 136 5.53 5.62 -8.54
CA LEU A 136 4.17 5.08 -8.68
C LEU A 136 3.37 5.27 -7.39
N GLY A 137 3.97 5.07 -6.22
CA GLY A 137 3.35 5.32 -4.93
C GLY A 137 2.86 6.77 -4.75
N THR A 138 3.62 7.76 -5.24
CA THR A 138 3.18 9.17 -5.18
C THR A 138 1.95 9.44 -6.04
N THR A 139 1.79 8.76 -7.17
CA THR A 139 0.61 8.93 -8.04
C THR A 139 -0.65 8.28 -7.44
N VAL A 140 -0.50 7.20 -6.67
CA VAL A 140 -1.63 6.51 -6.01
C VAL A 140 -2.35 7.43 -5.03
N ILE A 141 -1.65 8.38 -4.37
CA ILE A 141 -2.25 9.34 -3.43
C ILE A 141 -3.43 10.09 -4.08
N PHE A 142 -3.32 10.41 -5.37
CA PHE A 142 -4.34 11.17 -6.10
C PHE A 142 -5.42 10.31 -6.73
N THR A 143 -5.26 8.98 -6.75
CA THR A 143 -6.18 8.05 -7.43
C THR A 143 -6.85 7.03 -6.51
N TYR A 144 -6.45 6.99 -5.24
CA TYR A 144 -6.94 6.02 -4.26
C TYR A 144 -8.33 6.38 -3.75
N PHE A 145 -9.39 5.87 -4.38
CA PHE A 145 -10.78 6.17 -4.01
C PHE A 145 -11.67 4.93 -3.85
N LEU A 146 -11.46 3.90 -4.70
CA LEU A 146 -12.38 2.77 -4.78
C LEU A 146 -12.43 1.97 -3.47
N GLN A 147 -11.29 1.67 -2.89
CA GLN A 147 -11.18 0.92 -1.65
C GLN A 147 -11.80 1.69 -0.46
N PRO A 148 -11.44 2.97 -0.21
CA PRO A 148 -12.13 3.77 0.80
C PRO A 148 -13.63 3.88 0.55
N GLN A 149 -14.08 3.99 -0.70
CA GLN A 149 -15.50 4.04 -1.04
C GLN A 149 -16.22 2.74 -0.69
N LEU A 150 -15.62 1.58 -0.96
CA LEU A 150 -16.22 0.28 -0.65
C LEU A 150 -16.20 -0.05 0.84
N LEU A 151 -15.16 0.39 1.57
CA LEU A 151 -15.01 0.13 3.01
C LEU A 151 -15.87 1.07 3.86
N LEU A 152 -15.88 2.36 3.54
CA LEU A 152 -16.55 3.38 4.35
C LEU A 152 -17.96 3.68 3.84
N GLY A 153 -18.23 3.46 2.55
CA GLY A 153 -19.55 3.71 1.95
C GLY A 153 -20.05 5.13 2.23
N GLY A 154 -21.29 5.24 2.72
CA GLY A 154 -21.90 6.52 3.12
C GLY A 154 -21.36 7.11 4.42
N SER A 155 -20.59 6.37 5.21
CA SER A 155 -20.03 6.85 6.49
C SER A 155 -18.73 7.64 6.34
N ALA A 156 -18.16 7.73 5.13
CA ALA A 156 -16.90 8.44 4.87
C ALA A 156 -16.91 9.90 5.38
N ASP A 157 -18.04 10.58 5.29
CA ASP A 157 -18.24 11.95 5.78
C ASP A 157 -18.20 12.03 7.30
N THR A 158 -18.94 11.17 7.96
CA THR A 158 -19.07 11.16 9.42
C THR A 158 -17.80 10.74 10.13
N VAL A 159 -17.02 9.82 9.55
CA VAL A 159 -15.77 9.32 10.12
C VAL A 159 -14.54 10.11 9.67
N GLY A 160 -14.71 11.08 8.77
CA GLY A 160 -13.59 11.88 8.22
C GLY A 160 -12.63 11.04 7.36
N GLY A 161 -13.15 10.01 6.69
CA GLY A 161 -12.38 9.04 5.91
C GLY A 161 -12.21 9.38 4.43
N TYR A 162 -12.38 10.65 4.03
CA TYR A 162 -12.18 11.06 2.65
C TYR A 162 -10.71 11.06 2.25
N THR A 163 -10.41 10.34 1.17
CA THR A 163 -9.26 10.67 0.33
C THR A 163 -9.64 11.77 -0.65
N ILE A 164 -8.65 12.49 -1.19
CA ILE A 164 -8.90 13.54 -2.20
C ILE A 164 -9.70 12.97 -3.37
N ALA A 165 -9.29 11.79 -3.86
CA ALA A 165 -9.97 11.12 -4.98
C ALA A 165 -11.41 10.68 -4.63
N LEU A 166 -11.66 10.18 -3.42
CA LEU A 166 -12.99 9.83 -2.97
C LEU A 166 -13.89 11.06 -2.87
N TYR A 167 -13.37 12.17 -2.33
CA TYR A 167 -14.09 13.43 -2.25
C TYR A 167 -14.51 13.92 -3.64
N MET A 168 -13.61 13.89 -4.63
CA MET A 168 -13.92 14.26 -6.01
C MET A 168 -15.03 13.38 -6.60
N VAL A 169 -14.88 12.06 -6.49
CA VAL A 169 -15.86 11.09 -7.05
C VAL A 169 -17.23 11.25 -6.40
N THR A 170 -17.28 11.44 -5.09
CA THR A 170 -18.56 11.62 -4.36
C THR A 170 -19.25 12.90 -4.79
N ASN A 171 -18.54 14.02 -4.95
CA ASN A 171 -19.12 15.28 -5.41
C ASN A 171 -19.58 15.20 -6.87
N ILE A 172 -18.82 14.59 -7.77
CA ILE A 172 -19.20 14.42 -9.18
C ILE A 172 -20.47 13.54 -9.31
N ARG A 173 -20.63 12.54 -8.46
CA ARG A 173 -21.82 11.67 -8.45
C ARG A 173 -23.05 12.30 -7.79
N SER A 174 -22.89 13.35 -7.03
CA SER A 174 -23.99 14.09 -6.42
C SER A 174 -24.82 14.78 -7.51
N ALA A 175 -26.14 14.70 -7.41
CA ALA A 175 -27.07 15.13 -8.47
C ALA A 175 -27.12 16.66 -8.75
N GLY A 176 -26.33 17.47 -8.05
CA GLY A 176 -26.35 18.93 -8.20
C GLY A 176 -25.24 19.44 -9.13
N GLN A 177 -25.56 20.40 -10.01
CA GLN A 177 -24.56 21.02 -10.89
C GLN A 177 -23.43 21.70 -10.11
N ALA A 178 -23.71 22.30 -8.96
CA ALA A 178 -22.71 22.93 -8.12
C ALA A 178 -21.70 21.93 -7.55
N GLN A 179 -22.16 20.75 -7.12
CA GLN A 179 -21.30 19.69 -6.61
C GLN A 179 -20.43 19.08 -7.72
N MET A 180 -21.00 18.89 -8.92
CA MET A 180 -20.23 18.45 -10.08
C MET A 180 -19.11 19.44 -10.43
N ALA A 181 -19.44 20.74 -10.48
CA ALA A 181 -18.44 21.79 -10.73
C ALA A 181 -17.37 21.81 -9.65
N MET A 182 -17.73 21.63 -8.37
CA MET A 182 -16.79 21.57 -7.25
C MET A 182 -15.85 20.36 -7.37
N GLY A 183 -16.38 19.16 -7.68
CA GLY A 183 -15.58 17.97 -7.90
C GLY A 183 -14.58 18.14 -9.05
N ALA A 184 -15.03 18.72 -10.17
CA ALA A 184 -14.20 19.02 -11.33
C ALA A 184 -13.09 20.04 -10.99
N THR A 185 -13.43 21.10 -10.24
CA THR A 185 -12.47 22.12 -9.80
C THR A 185 -11.38 21.52 -8.91
N VAL A 186 -11.75 20.66 -7.95
CA VAL A 186 -10.79 19.95 -7.10
C VAL A 186 -9.89 19.05 -7.96
N GLY A 187 -10.45 18.39 -8.97
CA GLY A 187 -9.67 17.56 -9.92
C GLY A 187 -8.60 18.37 -10.67
N VAL A 188 -8.96 19.54 -11.18
CA VAL A 188 -8.01 20.45 -11.86
C VAL A 188 -6.95 20.96 -10.89
N LEU A 189 -7.33 21.35 -9.68
CA LEU A 189 -6.37 21.79 -8.65
C LEU A 189 -5.41 20.66 -8.27
N CYS A 190 -5.91 19.41 -8.13
CA CYS A 190 -5.07 18.25 -7.89
C CYS A 190 -4.09 17.98 -9.04
N ALA A 191 -4.49 18.19 -10.29
CA ALA A 191 -3.58 18.05 -11.43
C ALA A 191 -2.49 19.14 -11.41
N ILE A 192 -2.86 20.40 -11.13
CA ILE A 192 -1.92 21.53 -11.05
C ILE A 192 -0.91 21.33 -9.91
N VAL A 193 -1.35 20.85 -8.75
CA VAL A 193 -0.49 20.64 -7.59
C VAL A 193 0.24 19.29 -7.66
N GLY A 194 -0.45 18.24 -8.10
CA GLY A 194 0.10 16.89 -8.16
C GLY A 194 1.21 16.73 -9.19
N THR A 195 1.08 17.37 -10.35
CA THR A 195 2.11 17.30 -11.40
C THR A 195 3.47 17.81 -10.92
N PRO A 196 3.62 18.99 -10.33
CA PRO A 196 4.89 19.43 -9.74
C PRO A 196 5.40 18.50 -8.64
N ILE A 197 4.51 17.97 -7.78
CA ILE A 197 4.90 17.02 -6.72
C ILE A 197 5.55 15.78 -7.31
N VAL A 198 4.96 15.20 -8.37
CA VAL A 198 5.51 14.02 -9.05
C VAL A 198 6.86 14.35 -9.69
N PHE A 199 7.02 15.52 -10.33
CA PHE A 199 8.30 15.94 -10.90
C PHE A 199 9.39 16.16 -9.84
N VAL A 200 9.04 16.79 -8.72
CA VAL A 200 9.97 17.00 -7.59
C VAL A 200 10.34 15.64 -6.97
N SER A 201 9.36 14.75 -6.75
CA SER A 201 9.61 13.40 -6.26
C SER A 201 10.56 12.64 -7.17
N ARG A 202 10.37 12.72 -8.50
CA ARG A 202 11.27 12.10 -9.47
C ARG A 202 12.70 12.63 -9.33
N LYS A 203 12.88 13.95 -9.30
CA LYS A 203 14.22 14.55 -9.13
C LYS A 203 14.91 14.15 -7.83
N LEU A 204 14.13 14.04 -6.73
CA LEU A 204 14.65 13.57 -5.45
C LEU A 204 15.05 12.10 -5.53
N ILE A 205 14.21 11.26 -6.11
CA ILE A 205 14.49 9.83 -6.29
C ILE A 205 15.74 9.64 -7.13
N ASP A 206 15.87 10.29 -8.28
CA ASP A 206 17.03 10.21 -9.16
C ASP A 206 18.33 10.67 -8.46
N LYS A 207 18.22 11.60 -7.51
CA LYS A 207 19.37 12.08 -6.71
C LYS A 207 19.79 11.08 -5.63
N PHE A 208 18.84 10.45 -4.93
CA PHE A 208 19.12 9.56 -3.80
C PHE A 208 19.25 8.09 -4.18
N LEU A 209 18.64 7.69 -5.29
CA LEU A 209 18.63 6.32 -5.80
C LEU A 209 19.03 6.32 -7.28
N PRO A 210 20.27 6.69 -7.60
CA PRO A 210 20.75 6.69 -8.99
C PRO A 210 20.66 5.26 -9.57
N ALA A 211 20.34 5.17 -10.85
CA ALA A 211 20.38 3.89 -11.57
C ALA A 211 21.83 3.48 -11.78
N TYR A 212 22.25 2.35 -11.22
CA TYR A 212 23.50 1.70 -11.56
C TYR A 212 23.22 0.62 -12.60
N GLU A 213 23.88 0.73 -13.76
CA GLU A 213 23.94 -0.33 -14.77
C GLU A 213 25.13 -1.24 -14.42
N TYR A 214 24.90 -2.55 -14.32
CA TYR A 214 25.91 -3.59 -14.04
C TYR A 214 25.74 -4.76 -15.00
#